data_d220dd4ebd8a013840eba73aeee968bc
#
_entry.id   d220dd4ebd8a013840eba73aeee968bc
#
_cell.length_a   1.000
_cell.length_b   1.000
_cell.length_c   1.000
_cell.angle_alpha   90.00
_cell.angle_beta   90.00
_cell.angle_gamma   90.00
#
_symmetry.space_group_name_H-M   'P 1'
#
loop_
_entity.id
_entity.type
_entity.pdbx_description
1 polymer ?
#
loop_
_entity_poly.entity_id
_entity_poly.type
_entity_poly.pdbx_seq_one_letter_code
_entity_poly.pdbx_strand_id
1 'polypeptide(L)'
;MLQILYLSQTVSSLTARRRRGYRLILSVLLASGLASCGNLDQYDITLNDRKLYTPRDLFEDYYLPDVALSNCVTQAIEDGQVFAAGGLEVLNCSEAGIESLSGLSRFNGLKRLKLTDNDIRNLVELSKMTLLEELRLENNKIVDIVPLTVLPRLNVVSLDDNPALQCHSLLRFRRGVEVIAPEHCSS
;
A
#
# COMPACT_ATOMS: atom_id res chain seq x y z
N MET A 1 28.51 10.97 -14.13
CA MET A 1 29.84 10.72 -13.55
C MET A 1 30.83 11.88 -13.77
N LEU A 2 30.40 13.06 -14.19
CA LEU A 2 31.31 14.18 -14.54
C LEU A 2 31.12 15.46 -13.67
N GLN A 3 30.22 15.47 -12.69
CA GLN A 3 29.96 16.67 -11.84
C GLN A 3 30.58 16.61 -10.44
N ILE A 4 31.15 15.49 -10.01
CA ILE A 4 31.73 15.34 -8.66
C ILE A 4 33.22 15.75 -8.64
N LEU A 5 33.88 15.81 -9.80
CA LEU A 5 35.31 16.19 -9.88
C LEU A 5 35.58 17.69 -9.89
N TYR A 6 34.57 18.55 -9.99
CA TYR A 6 34.77 20.01 -10.05
C TYR A 6 34.77 20.73 -8.68
N LEU A 7 34.34 20.03 -7.63
CA LEU A 7 34.26 20.60 -6.27
C LEU A 7 35.52 20.38 -5.42
N SER A 8 36.48 19.56 -5.88
CA SER A 8 37.69 19.28 -5.09
C SER A 8 38.87 20.23 -5.35
N GLN A 9 38.80 21.09 -6.39
CA GLN A 9 39.90 21.97 -6.74
C GLN A 9 39.80 23.44 -6.24
N THR A 10 38.66 23.82 -5.65
CA THR A 10 38.48 25.20 -5.20
C THR A 10 38.73 25.43 -3.70
N VAL A 11 39.13 24.40 -2.95
CA VAL A 11 39.34 24.54 -1.49
C VAL A 11 40.81 24.83 -1.13
N SER A 12 41.75 24.77 -2.08
CA SER A 12 43.18 24.89 -1.77
C SER A 12 43.77 26.31 -1.82
N SER A 13 43.00 27.37 -2.06
CA SER A 13 43.55 28.72 -2.25
C SER A 13 43.00 29.82 -1.34
N LEU A 14 42.32 29.51 -0.24
CA LEU A 14 41.77 30.50 0.70
C LEU A 14 42.30 30.34 2.14
N THR A 15 43.62 30.21 2.27
CA THR A 15 44.28 30.46 3.57
C THR A 15 44.85 31.86 3.59
N ALA A 16 44.18 32.79 4.20
CA ALA A 16 44.57 33.99 4.93
C ALA A 16 43.65 35.17 4.67
N ARG A 17 42.78 35.45 5.56
CA ARG A 17 42.35 36.74 6.12
C ARG A 17 40.87 36.77 6.55
N ARG A 18 40.68 37.16 7.82
CA ARG A 18 39.45 37.59 8.49
C ARG A 18 38.64 36.55 9.23
N ARG A 19 38.96 36.39 10.51
CA ARG A 19 38.26 35.60 11.53
C ARG A 19 36.84 36.04 11.91
N ARG A 20 36.15 36.91 11.18
CA ARG A 20 34.77 37.34 11.50
C ARG A 20 33.70 36.92 10.50
N GLY A 21 34.02 36.43 9.31
CA GLY A 21 33.05 35.98 8.31
C GLY A 21 32.70 34.49 8.39
N TYR A 22 33.54 33.70 9.04
CA TYR A 22 33.39 32.22 9.02
C TYR A 22 32.23 31.67 9.84
N ARG A 23 31.77 32.41 10.86
CA ARG A 23 30.64 31.93 11.69
C ARG A 23 29.29 32.03 11.00
N LEU A 24 29.11 32.96 10.08
CA LEU A 24 27.86 33.13 9.34
C LEU A 24 27.75 32.16 8.12
N ILE A 25 28.85 31.85 7.48
CA ILE A 25 28.88 30.92 6.32
C ILE A 25 28.73 29.49 6.78
N LEU A 26 29.29 29.10 7.92
CA LEU A 26 29.14 27.74 8.46
C LEU A 26 27.71 27.46 8.95
N SER A 27 27.01 28.48 9.47
CA SER A 27 25.61 28.34 9.90
C SER A 27 24.64 28.25 8.72
N VAL A 28 24.94 28.87 7.57
CA VAL A 28 24.11 28.78 6.37
C VAL A 28 24.32 27.43 5.67
N LEU A 29 25.53 26.89 5.67
CA LEU A 29 25.81 25.56 5.11
C LEU A 29 25.22 24.40 5.95
N LEU A 30 25.13 24.59 7.27
CA LEU A 30 24.44 23.62 8.16
C LEU A 30 22.93 23.70 8.02
N ALA A 31 22.34 24.85 7.71
CA ALA A 31 20.90 25.00 7.53
C ALA A 31 20.40 24.47 6.17
N SER A 32 21.23 24.47 5.12
CA SER A 32 20.89 23.93 3.81
C SER A 32 21.12 22.42 3.69
N GLY A 33 21.85 21.81 4.61
CA GLY A 33 22.10 20.35 4.64
C GLY A 33 20.96 19.54 5.28
N LEU A 34 19.99 20.18 5.95
CA LEU A 34 18.90 19.47 6.63
C LEU A 34 17.62 19.28 5.78
N ALA A 35 17.60 19.80 4.56
CA ALA A 35 16.44 19.69 3.68
C ALA A 35 16.47 18.46 2.74
N SER A 36 17.47 17.60 2.85
CA SER A 36 17.57 16.36 2.08
C SER A 36 17.60 15.15 3.03
N CYS A 37 16.57 15.00 3.86
CA CYS A 37 16.23 13.70 4.43
C CYS A 37 15.48 12.88 3.35
N GLY A 38 16.16 12.59 2.24
CA GLY A 38 15.74 11.50 1.36
C GLY A 38 16.02 10.19 2.08
N ASN A 39 15.07 9.28 2.01
CA ASN A 39 15.05 7.91 2.54
C ASN A 39 16.44 7.33 2.85
N LEU A 40 16.86 7.40 4.10
CA LEU A 40 18.04 6.69 4.60
C LEU A 40 17.83 5.16 4.61
N ASP A 41 16.57 4.74 4.48
CA ASP A 41 16.17 3.34 4.48
C ASP A 41 16.60 2.57 3.21
N GLN A 42 17.17 3.26 2.23
CA GLN A 42 17.56 2.69 0.94
C GLN A 42 19.05 2.37 0.83
N TYR A 43 19.86 2.68 1.84
CA TYR A 43 21.33 2.53 1.79
C TYR A 43 21.88 1.67 2.93
N ASP A 44 22.79 0.76 2.57
CA ASP A 44 23.64 0.08 3.55
C ASP A 44 24.47 1.11 4.32
N ILE A 45 24.39 1.11 5.64
CA ILE A 45 25.24 1.93 6.49
C ILE A 45 26.42 1.07 6.96
N THR A 46 27.62 1.48 6.58
CA THR A 46 28.87 0.82 7.00
C THR A 46 29.73 1.76 7.83
N LEU A 47 30.39 1.24 8.85
CA LEU A 47 31.42 1.93 9.62
C LEU A 47 32.65 1.02 9.74
N ASN A 48 33.83 1.50 9.27
CA ASN A 48 35.05 0.72 9.25
C ASN A 48 34.88 -0.67 8.61
N ASP A 49 34.25 -0.73 7.41
CA ASP A 49 33.92 -1.93 6.65
C ASP A 49 32.98 -2.92 7.36
N ARG A 50 32.42 -2.55 8.51
CA ARG A 50 31.35 -3.30 9.16
C ARG A 50 29.99 -2.73 8.76
N LYS A 51 29.14 -3.61 8.22
CA LYS A 51 27.72 -3.27 7.99
C LYS A 51 27.03 -3.07 9.31
N LEU A 52 26.53 -1.87 9.55
CA LEU A 52 25.74 -1.51 10.72
C LEU A 52 24.25 -1.67 10.47
N TYR A 53 23.82 -1.44 9.23
CA TYR A 53 22.44 -1.52 8.81
C TYR A 53 22.38 -1.94 7.33
N THR A 54 21.51 -2.89 7.03
CA THR A 54 21.10 -3.27 5.67
C THR A 54 19.59 -3.13 5.63
N PRO A 55 19.02 -2.32 4.72
CA PRO A 55 17.58 -2.27 4.52
C PRO A 55 17.01 -3.66 4.26
N ARG A 56 15.82 -3.94 4.75
CA ARG A 56 15.11 -5.16 4.37
C ARG A 56 14.46 -4.93 3.02
N ASP A 57 14.54 -5.92 2.15
CA ASP A 57 13.82 -5.89 0.89
C ASP A 57 12.31 -5.94 1.16
N LEU A 58 11.55 -5.08 0.48
CA LEU A 58 10.09 -5.11 0.51
C LEU A 58 9.59 -6.42 -0.13
N PHE A 59 8.34 -6.79 0.20
CA PHE A 59 7.75 -8.00 -0.34
C PHE A 59 7.41 -7.83 -1.83
N GLU A 60 8.04 -8.63 -2.70
CA GLU A 60 7.89 -8.61 -4.16
C GLU A 60 7.40 -9.94 -4.75
N ASP A 61 7.31 -11.02 -3.95
CA ASP A 61 6.92 -12.35 -4.43
C ASP A 61 5.40 -12.48 -4.62
N TYR A 62 4.85 -11.74 -5.60
CA TYR A 62 3.43 -11.83 -5.99
C TYR A 62 3.25 -11.52 -7.48
N TYR A 63 2.13 -12.01 -8.02
CA TYR A 63 1.71 -11.70 -9.38
C TYR A 63 0.21 -11.35 -9.40
N LEU A 64 -0.10 -10.14 -9.81
CA LEU A 64 -1.44 -9.60 -9.98
C LEU A 64 -1.63 -9.22 -11.45
N PRO A 65 -2.47 -9.97 -12.21
CA PRO A 65 -2.65 -9.70 -13.64
C PRO A 65 -3.37 -8.38 -13.94
N ASP A 66 -4.21 -7.91 -13.01
CA ASP A 66 -4.86 -6.61 -13.11
C ASP A 66 -3.86 -5.51 -12.74
N VAL A 67 -3.58 -4.63 -13.71
CA VAL A 67 -2.55 -3.59 -13.57
C VAL A 67 -2.94 -2.55 -12.52
N ALA A 68 -4.23 -2.20 -12.42
CA ALA A 68 -4.73 -1.24 -11.44
C ALA A 68 -4.57 -1.79 -10.02
N LEU A 69 -4.95 -3.07 -9.82
CA LEU A 69 -4.75 -3.75 -8.54
C LEU A 69 -3.26 -3.88 -8.20
N SER A 70 -2.43 -4.25 -9.18
CA SER A 70 -0.97 -4.37 -8.99
C SER A 70 -0.35 -3.06 -8.53
N ASN A 71 -0.69 -1.94 -9.18
CA ASN A 71 -0.17 -0.61 -8.82
C ASN A 71 -0.60 -0.22 -7.41
N CYS A 72 -1.88 -0.42 -7.05
CA CYS A 72 -2.38 -0.11 -5.71
C CYS A 72 -1.67 -0.94 -4.63
N VAL A 73 -1.51 -2.24 -4.86
CA VAL A 73 -0.83 -3.13 -3.90
C VAL A 73 0.64 -2.77 -3.76
N THR A 74 1.34 -2.49 -4.87
CA THR A 74 2.75 -2.06 -4.84
C THR A 74 2.90 -0.79 -4.00
N GLN A 75 2.06 0.21 -4.23
CA GLN A 75 2.06 1.44 -3.44
C GLN A 75 1.81 1.16 -1.95
N ALA A 76 0.84 0.31 -1.63
CA ALA A 76 0.54 -0.04 -0.24
C ALA A 76 1.69 -0.79 0.46
N ILE A 77 2.45 -1.61 -0.27
CA ILE A 77 3.65 -2.28 0.23
C ILE A 77 4.76 -1.28 0.52
N GLU A 78 4.99 -0.32 -0.38
CA GLU A 78 5.98 0.73 -0.22
C GLU A 78 5.65 1.65 0.96
N ASP A 79 4.41 2.18 1.00
CA ASP A 79 3.95 3.08 2.06
C ASP A 79 3.92 2.40 3.44
N GLY A 80 3.50 1.14 3.48
CA GLY A 80 3.40 0.35 4.70
C GLY A 80 4.70 -0.34 5.12
N GLN A 81 5.77 -0.24 4.33
CA GLN A 81 7.03 -0.97 4.53
C GLN A 81 6.78 -2.47 4.80
N VAL A 82 6.04 -3.10 3.89
CA VAL A 82 5.62 -4.50 4.03
C VAL A 82 6.71 -5.44 3.54
N PHE A 83 7.21 -6.32 4.42
CA PHE A 83 8.31 -7.25 4.15
C PHE A 83 7.86 -8.70 3.92
N ALA A 84 6.58 -8.99 4.07
CA ALA A 84 6.00 -10.32 3.87
C ALA A 84 4.51 -10.22 3.51
N ALA A 85 3.99 -11.19 2.76
CA ALA A 85 2.58 -11.22 2.33
C ALA A 85 1.57 -11.06 3.47
N GLY A 86 1.85 -11.70 4.62
CA GLY A 86 0.99 -11.61 5.81
C GLY A 86 1.07 -10.28 6.56
N GLY A 87 2.02 -9.41 6.22
CA GLY A 87 2.19 -8.09 6.85
C GLY A 87 1.24 -7.02 6.33
N LEU A 88 0.61 -7.24 5.16
CA LEU A 88 -0.39 -6.32 4.62
C LEU A 88 -1.76 -6.63 5.25
N GLU A 89 -2.12 -5.89 6.30
CA GLU A 89 -3.37 -6.10 7.03
C GLU A 89 -4.53 -5.20 6.56
N VAL A 90 -4.21 -4.06 5.98
CA VAL A 90 -5.18 -3.06 5.49
C VAL A 90 -4.81 -2.66 4.09
N LEU A 91 -5.77 -2.72 3.17
CA LEU A 91 -5.60 -2.28 1.79
C LEU A 91 -6.78 -1.42 1.37
N ASN A 92 -6.48 -0.25 0.82
CA ASN A 92 -7.46 0.64 0.21
C ASN A 92 -7.09 0.90 -1.25
N CYS A 93 -7.87 0.31 -2.16
CA CYS A 93 -7.77 0.49 -3.60
C CYS A 93 -9.09 1.02 -4.18
N SER A 94 -9.71 1.98 -3.50
CA SER A 94 -10.91 2.65 -4.03
C SER A 94 -10.55 3.49 -5.26
N GLU A 95 -11.49 3.62 -6.20
CA GLU A 95 -11.37 4.47 -7.41
C GLU A 95 -10.16 4.11 -8.30
N ALA A 96 -9.70 2.86 -8.25
CA ALA A 96 -8.50 2.43 -8.97
C ALA A 96 -8.78 1.91 -10.39
N GLY A 97 -10.03 1.61 -10.72
CA GLY A 97 -10.42 1.01 -12.00
C GLY A 97 -10.12 -0.49 -12.07
N ILE A 98 -10.18 -1.19 -10.94
CA ILE A 98 -9.92 -2.62 -10.83
C ILE A 98 -11.08 -3.42 -11.41
N GLU A 99 -10.77 -4.39 -12.28
CA GLU A 99 -11.74 -5.31 -12.84
C GLU A 99 -11.59 -6.73 -12.26
N SER A 100 -10.37 -7.12 -11.88
CA SER A 100 -10.06 -8.48 -11.42
C SER A 100 -9.25 -8.49 -10.12
N LEU A 101 -9.68 -9.37 -9.20
CA LEU A 101 -8.98 -9.62 -7.92
C LEU A 101 -8.02 -10.80 -7.98
N SER A 102 -7.75 -11.37 -9.17
CA SER A 102 -6.89 -12.54 -9.33
C SER A 102 -5.52 -12.34 -8.70
N GLY A 103 -5.10 -13.28 -7.85
CA GLY A 103 -3.82 -13.23 -7.14
C GLY A 103 -3.85 -12.49 -5.79
N LEU A 104 -4.92 -11.74 -5.48
CA LEU A 104 -5.01 -10.97 -4.23
C LEU A 104 -4.96 -11.87 -2.98
N SER A 105 -5.39 -13.12 -3.07
CA SER A 105 -5.33 -14.08 -1.94
C SER A 105 -3.91 -14.40 -1.48
N ARG A 106 -2.88 -14.02 -2.24
CA ARG A 106 -1.48 -14.07 -1.78
C ARG A 106 -1.28 -13.26 -0.50
N PHE A 107 -2.02 -12.17 -0.34
CA PHE A 107 -1.98 -11.29 0.83
C PHE A 107 -2.94 -11.79 1.92
N ASN A 108 -2.67 -12.97 2.44
CA ASN A 108 -3.53 -13.68 3.39
C ASN A 108 -3.62 -13.06 4.78
N GLY A 109 -2.84 -12.01 5.06
CA GLY A 109 -2.89 -11.21 6.29
C GLY A 109 -3.97 -10.13 6.28
N LEU A 110 -4.63 -9.87 5.14
CA LEU A 110 -5.62 -8.80 5.01
C LEU A 110 -6.83 -9.02 5.92
N LYS A 111 -7.10 -8.02 6.74
CA LYS A 111 -8.25 -7.92 7.66
C LYS A 111 -9.28 -6.90 7.18
N ARG A 112 -8.82 -5.79 6.60
CA ARG A 112 -9.68 -4.72 6.07
C ARG A 112 -9.33 -4.43 4.62
N LEU A 113 -10.33 -4.53 3.75
CA LEU A 113 -10.17 -4.33 2.33
C LEU A 113 -11.23 -3.36 1.80
N LYS A 114 -10.78 -2.25 1.22
CA LYS A 114 -11.61 -1.26 0.55
C LYS A 114 -11.37 -1.31 -0.95
N LEU A 115 -12.45 -1.53 -1.69
CA LEU A 115 -12.48 -1.64 -3.14
C LEU A 115 -13.67 -0.86 -3.75
N THR A 116 -14.10 0.18 -3.05
CA THR A 116 -15.21 1.05 -3.48
C THR A 116 -14.88 1.71 -4.82
N ASP A 117 -15.88 1.96 -5.66
CA ASP A 117 -15.73 2.65 -6.95
C ASP A 117 -14.77 1.94 -7.92
N ASN A 118 -15.05 0.67 -8.21
CA ASN A 118 -14.29 -0.15 -9.16
C ASN A 118 -15.23 -0.89 -10.14
N ASP A 119 -14.68 -1.74 -10.99
CA ASP A 119 -15.43 -2.50 -12.00
C ASP A 119 -15.49 -4.01 -11.69
N ILE A 120 -15.40 -4.36 -10.40
CA ILE A 120 -15.27 -5.75 -9.92
C ILE A 120 -16.59 -6.49 -10.10
N ARG A 121 -16.51 -7.71 -10.69
CA ARG A 121 -17.65 -8.60 -10.88
C ARG A 121 -17.54 -9.91 -10.10
N ASN A 122 -16.34 -10.42 -9.97
CA ASN A 122 -16.08 -11.76 -9.43
C ASN A 122 -15.30 -11.67 -8.11
N LEU A 123 -15.87 -12.31 -7.07
CA LEU A 123 -15.32 -12.30 -5.72
C LEU A 123 -14.67 -13.62 -5.32
N VAL A 124 -14.53 -14.59 -6.25
CA VAL A 124 -14.04 -15.96 -5.95
C VAL A 124 -12.67 -15.91 -5.24
N GLU A 125 -11.79 -15.01 -5.62
CA GLU A 125 -10.46 -14.88 -5.00
C GLU A 125 -10.54 -14.54 -3.51
N LEU A 126 -11.55 -13.76 -3.10
CA LEU A 126 -11.74 -13.36 -1.70
C LEU A 126 -12.12 -14.56 -0.80
N SER A 127 -12.68 -15.64 -1.34
CA SER A 127 -13.07 -16.82 -0.56
C SER A 127 -11.90 -17.48 0.19
N LYS A 128 -10.67 -17.21 -0.22
CA LYS A 128 -9.43 -17.73 0.38
C LYS A 128 -8.89 -16.84 1.51
N MET A 129 -9.45 -15.65 1.70
CA MET A 129 -8.94 -14.63 2.62
C MET A 129 -9.57 -14.76 4.01
N THR A 130 -9.21 -15.81 4.72
CA THR A 130 -9.86 -16.23 5.98
C THR A 130 -9.72 -15.28 7.15
N LEU A 131 -8.82 -14.29 7.08
CA LEU A 131 -8.63 -13.28 8.12
C LEU A 131 -9.44 -12.00 7.86
N LEU A 132 -10.16 -11.91 6.72
CA LEU A 132 -10.91 -10.72 6.35
C LEU A 132 -12.08 -10.48 7.32
N GLU A 133 -12.10 -9.28 7.90
CA GLU A 133 -13.07 -8.84 8.90
C GLU A 133 -14.01 -7.75 8.37
N GLU A 134 -13.47 -6.81 7.58
CA GLU A 134 -14.22 -5.71 6.97
C GLU A 134 -13.94 -5.66 5.47
N LEU A 135 -15.03 -5.59 4.69
CA LEU A 135 -14.96 -5.54 3.23
C LEU A 135 -15.91 -4.45 2.70
N ARG A 136 -15.36 -3.51 1.94
CA ARG A 136 -16.13 -2.45 1.29
C ARG A 136 -16.05 -2.61 -0.22
N LEU A 137 -17.22 -2.74 -0.84
CA LEU A 137 -17.39 -3.04 -2.26
C LEU A 137 -18.47 -2.17 -2.91
N GLU A 138 -18.76 -1.02 -2.31
CA GLU A 138 -19.74 -0.07 -2.83
C GLU A 138 -19.39 0.33 -4.27
N ASN A 139 -20.40 0.61 -5.08
CA ASN A 139 -20.27 1.04 -6.46
C ASN A 139 -19.34 0.13 -7.29
N ASN A 140 -19.80 -1.10 -7.49
CA ASN A 140 -19.12 -2.11 -8.30
C ASN A 140 -20.13 -2.83 -9.23
N LYS A 141 -19.68 -3.87 -9.91
CA LYS A 141 -20.50 -4.67 -10.85
C LYS A 141 -20.74 -6.09 -10.33
N ILE A 142 -20.84 -6.26 -9.01
CA ILE A 142 -20.96 -7.56 -8.34
C ILE A 142 -22.31 -8.19 -8.65
N VAL A 143 -22.30 -9.47 -8.98
CA VAL A 143 -23.52 -10.25 -9.28
C VAL A 143 -23.83 -11.22 -8.15
N ASP A 144 -22.82 -11.90 -7.59
CA ASP A 144 -22.99 -12.94 -6.59
C ASP A 144 -21.97 -12.81 -5.45
N ILE A 145 -22.47 -13.00 -4.22
CA ILE A 145 -21.66 -12.89 -2.99
C ILE A 145 -21.36 -14.25 -2.35
N VAL A 146 -21.75 -15.35 -2.99
CA VAL A 146 -21.51 -16.69 -2.43
C VAL A 146 -20.05 -16.90 -1.99
N PRO A 147 -19.02 -16.41 -2.70
CA PRO A 147 -17.63 -16.49 -2.24
C PRO A 147 -17.35 -15.86 -0.88
N LEU A 148 -18.15 -14.88 -0.45
CA LEU A 148 -17.97 -14.20 0.84
C LEU A 148 -18.59 -14.96 2.01
N THR A 149 -19.56 -15.83 1.73
CA THR A 149 -20.33 -16.54 2.78
C THR A 149 -19.49 -17.55 3.55
N VAL A 150 -18.35 -17.96 3.00
CA VAL A 150 -17.42 -18.92 3.60
C VAL A 150 -16.37 -18.26 4.49
N LEU A 151 -16.32 -16.90 4.54
CA LEU A 151 -15.34 -16.17 5.30
C LEU A 151 -15.64 -16.22 6.81
N PRO A 152 -14.78 -16.85 7.62
CA PRO A 152 -15.12 -17.14 9.02
C PRO A 152 -15.09 -15.91 9.93
N ARG A 153 -14.34 -14.87 9.55
CA ARG A 153 -14.13 -13.65 10.36
C ARG A 153 -14.82 -12.41 9.83
N LEU A 154 -15.50 -12.51 8.68
CA LEU A 154 -16.17 -11.35 8.09
C LEU A 154 -17.28 -10.87 9.03
N ASN A 155 -17.17 -9.61 9.46
CA ASN A 155 -18.10 -8.97 10.39
C ASN A 155 -18.93 -7.89 9.71
N VAL A 156 -18.32 -7.15 8.76
CA VAL A 156 -18.95 -6.06 8.04
C VAL A 156 -18.69 -6.21 6.54
N VAL A 157 -19.75 -6.14 5.75
CA VAL A 157 -19.64 -6.04 4.29
C VAL A 157 -20.57 -4.97 3.76
N SER A 158 -20.04 -4.04 2.97
CA SER A 158 -20.81 -3.05 2.26
C SER A 158 -20.86 -3.36 0.78
N LEU A 159 -22.07 -3.43 0.23
CA LEU A 159 -22.37 -3.83 -1.14
C LEU A 159 -23.29 -2.80 -1.84
N ASP A 160 -23.45 -1.63 -1.25
CA ASP A 160 -24.29 -0.59 -1.82
C ASP A 160 -23.87 -0.25 -3.26
N ASP A 161 -24.79 0.29 -4.07
CA ASP A 161 -24.54 0.62 -5.47
C ASP A 161 -23.95 -0.52 -6.33
N ASN A 162 -24.41 -1.77 -6.09
CA ASN A 162 -24.17 -2.91 -6.97
C ASN A 162 -25.44 -3.32 -7.68
N PRO A 163 -25.80 -2.69 -8.80
CA PRO A 163 -27.15 -2.84 -9.41
C PRO A 163 -27.43 -4.24 -9.98
N ALA A 164 -26.36 -5.03 -10.25
CA ALA A 164 -26.49 -6.39 -10.78
C ALA A 164 -26.57 -7.46 -9.68
N LEU A 165 -26.53 -7.08 -8.40
CA LEU A 165 -26.47 -8.01 -7.28
C LEU A 165 -27.76 -8.83 -7.15
N GLN A 166 -27.62 -10.15 -7.04
CA GLN A 166 -28.72 -11.06 -6.79
C GLN A 166 -29.06 -11.09 -5.31
N CYS A 167 -30.13 -10.42 -4.89
CA CYS A 167 -30.51 -10.23 -3.49
C CYS A 167 -30.68 -11.53 -2.69
N HIS A 168 -31.16 -12.61 -3.33
CA HIS A 168 -31.33 -13.90 -2.64
C HIS A 168 -30.03 -14.48 -2.07
N SER A 169 -28.88 -14.11 -2.63
CA SER A 169 -27.57 -14.55 -2.15
C SER A 169 -27.24 -13.97 -0.77
N LEU A 170 -27.75 -12.78 -0.43
CA LEU A 170 -27.54 -12.11 0.86
C LEU A 170 -28.04 -12.95 2.05
N LEU A 171 -29.08 -13.75 1.86
CA LEU A 171 -29.63 -14.61 2.90
C LEU A 171 -28.66 -15.73 3.34
N ARG A 172 -27.56 -15.94 2.62
CA ARG A 172 -26.56 -16.94 2.91
C ARG A 172 -25.48 -16.48 3.88
N PHE A 173 -25.43 -15.21 4.21
CA PHE A 173 -24.50 -14.75 5.23
C PHE A 173 -24.82 -15.36 6.59
N ARG A 174 -23.78 -15.70 7.34
CA ARG A 174 -23.94 -16.16 8.71
C ARG A 174 -24.55 -15.08 9.61
N ARG A 175 -25.24 -15.49 10.66
CA ARG A 175 -25.76 -14.54 11.65
C ARG A 175 -24.61 -13.72 12.27
N GLY A 176 -24.82 -12.42 12.40
CA GLY A 176 -23.87 -11.48 13.01
C GLY A 176 -22.95 -10.78 12.03
N VAL A 177 -23.05 -11.06 10.72
CA VAL A 177 -22.44 -10.21 9.70
C VAL A 177 -23.36 -9.01 9.46
N GLU A 178 -22.80 -7.82 9.59
CA GLU A 178 -23.47 -6.58 9.20
C GLU A 178 -23.36 -6.41 7.69
N VAL A 179 -24.50 -6.38 7.00
CA VAL A 179 -24.55 -6.27 5.54
C VAL A 179 -25.25 -4.97 5.18
N ILE A 180 -24.51 -4.07 4.52
CA ILE A 180 -25.07 -2.88 3.89
C ILE A 180 -25.38 -3.27 2.44
N ALA A 181 -26.66 -3.48 2.14
CA ALA A 181 -27.12 -3.98 0.85
C ALA A 181 -27.59 -2.84 -0.06
N PRO A 182 -27.57 -3.04 -1.40
CA PRO A 182 -28.15 -2.10 -2.34
C PRO A 182 -29.63 -1.85 -2.08
N GLU A 183 -30.13 -0.65 -2.39
CA GLU A 183 -31.55 -0.26 -2.17
C GLU A 183 -32.53 -1.26 -2.76
N HIS A 184 -32.27 -1.80 -3.97
CA HIS A 184 -33.16 -2.77 -4.63
C HIS A 184 -33.26 -4.12 -3.91
N CYS A 185 -32.37 -4.38 -2.92
CA CYS A 185 -32.41 -5.57 -2.07
C CYS A 185 -33.06 -5.33 -0.71
N SER A 186 -33.48 -4.12 -0.40
CA SER A 186 -34.00 -3.71 0.92
C SER A 186 -35.55 -3.77 1.01
N SER A 187 -36.23 -4.33 -0.02
CA SER A 187 -37.69 -4.42 -0.13
C SER A 187 -38.29 -5.72 0.43
#